data_d5a5e3b5d77b65d243c204997f88bbff
#
_entry.id   d5a5e3b5d77b65d243c204997f88bbff
#
_cell.length_a   1.000
_cell.length_b   1.000
_cell.length_c   1.000
_cell.angle_alpha   90.00
_cell.angle_beta   90.00
_cell.angle_gamma   90.00
#
_symmetry.space_group_name_H-M   'P 1'
#
loop_
_entity.id
_entity.type
_entity.pdbx_description
1 polymer ?
#
loop_
_entity_poly.entity_id
_entity_poly.type
_entity_poly.pdbx_seq_one_letter_code
_entity_poly.pdbx_strand_id
1 'polypeptide(L)'
;MYYLPQPVYRHFESGQSTSQCQTVQAVQGRIKVLDRWMAAEYQAIQARCPEAARPAAWNDRRAQAVTFLMHQFADANAPGALRRYGWRTLRGVLGQYPAAPPWQNAGPNKKQTGALLLYDLRLQRLYELWANRPQNRRRELP
;
A
#
# COMPACT_ATOMS: atom_id res chain seq x y z
N MET A 1 35.18 -6.03 0.79
CA MET A 1 33.84 -6.06 0.20
C MET A 1 33.92 -6.98 -1.02
N TYR A 2 33.32 -8.16 -0.94
CA TYR A 2 33.35 -9.11 -2.07
C TYR A 2 32.13 -8.84 -2.95
N TYR A 3 32.36 -8.45 -4.20
CA TYR A 3 31.34 -8.33 -5.21
C TYR A 3 31.08 -9.73 -5.79
N LEU A 4 29.86 -10.25 -5.66
CA LEU A 4 29.43 -11.45 -6.37
C LEU A 4 29.09 -11.03 -7.83
N PRO A 5 29.84 -11.51 -8.83
CA PRO A 5 29.66 -11.07 -10.22
C PRO A 5 28.42 -11.68 -10.90
N GLN A 6 27.63 -12.48 -10.20
CA GLN A 6 26.41 -13.08 -10.75
C GLN A 6 25.18 -12.65 -9.93
N PRO A 7 24.04 -12.36 -10.58
CA PRO A 7 22.80 -12.07 -9.88
C PRO A 7 22.40 -13.30 -9.05
N VAL A 8 22.37 -13.12 -7.72
CA VAL A 8 21.99 -14.17 -6.76
C VAL A 8 20.48 -14.41 -6.76
N TYR A 9 19.71 -13.52 -7.38
CA TYR A 9 18.27 -13.58 -7.40
C TYR A 9 17.74 -13.34 -8.82
N ARG A 10 16.94 -14.28 -9.32
CA ARG A 10 16.13 -14.10 -10.53
C ARG A 10 14.66 -14.07 -10.15
N HIS A 11 14.01 -12.96 -10.45
CA HIS A 11 12.56 -12.88 -10.32
C HIS A 11 11.92 -13.54 -11.54
N PHE A 12 11.22 -14.63 -11.33
CA PHE A 12 10.42 -15.28 -12.37
C PHE A 12 8.99 -14.80 -12.24
N GLU A 13 8.51 -14.06 -13.23
CA GLU A 13 7.09 -13.77 -13.36
C GLU A 13 6.37 -15.02 -13.85
N SER A 14 5.69 -15.70 -12.95
CA SER A 14 4.75 -16.75 -13.31
C SER A 14 3.33 -16.20 -13.19
N GLY A 15 2.43 -16.62 -14.08
CA GLY A 15 1.00 -16.25 -14.00
C GLY A 15 0.31 -16.71 -12.71
N GLN A 16 1.01 -17.47 -11.88
CA GLN A 16 0.58 -17.91 -10.55
C GLN A 16 1.23 -17.10 -9.41
N SER A 17 2.00 -16.06 -9.73
CA SER A 17 2.58 -15.19 -8.71
C SER A 17 1.48 -14.61 -7.83
N THR A 18 1.65 -14.69 -6.51
CA THR A 18 0.70 -14.14 -5.54
C THR A 18 0.49 -12.64 -5.72
N SER A 19 1.46 -11.93 -6.31
CA SER A 19 1.34 -10.49 -6.63
C SER A 19 0.41 -10.22 -7.81
N GLN A 20 0.23 -11.18 -8.71
CA GLN A 20 -0.63 -11.08 -9.89
C GLN A 20 -1.97 -11.79 -9.72
N CYS A 21 -2.09 -12.69 -8.74
CA CYS A 21 -3.30 -13.45 -8.51
C CYS A 21 -4.38 -12.60 -7.83
N GLN A 22 -5.48 -12.39 -8.54
CA GLN A 22 -6.63 -11.60 -8.07
C GLN A 22 -7.72 -12.51 -7.47
N THR A 23 -7.34 -13.41 -6.60
CA THR A 23 -8.26 -14.24 -5.82
C THR A 23 -8.44 -13.72 -4.41
N VAL A 24 -9.55 -14.07 -3.77
CA VAL A 24 -9.81 -13.71 -2.36
C VAL A 24 -8.70 -14.26 -1.45
N GLN A 25 -8.22 -15.47 -1.69
CA GLN A 25 -7.13 -16.07 -0.90
C GLN A 25 -5.81 -15.29 -1.03
N ALA A 26 -5.46 -14.87 -2.24
CA ALA A 26 -4.26 -14.08 -2.47
C ALA A 26 -4.35 -12.71 -1.77
N VAL A 27 -5.52 -12.08 -1.82
CA VAL A 27 -5.79 -10.83 -1.10
C VAL A 27 -5.69 -11.02 0.40
N GLN A 28 -6.29 -12.09 0.95
CA GLN A 28 -6.19 -12.43 2.38
C GLN A 28 -4.73 -12.64 2.82
N GLY A 29 -3.94 -13.35 2.02
CA GLY A 29 -2.52 -13.57 2.30
C GLY A 29 -1.75 -12.26 2.37
N ARG A 30 -1.94 -11.38 1.42
CA ARG A 30 -1.28 -10.05 1.39
C ARG A 30 -1.69 -9.19 2.59
N ILE A 31 -2.96 -9.22 2.96
CA ILE A 31 -3.45 -8.44 4.09
C ILE A 31 -2.89 -8.95 5.41
N LYS A 32 -2.74 -10.27 5.58
CA LYS A 32 -2.07 -10.82 6.77
C LYS A 32 -0.60 -10.39 6.88
N VAL A 33 0.11 -10.36 5.75
CA VAL A 33 1.50 -9.86 5.71
C VAL A 33 1.52 -8.37 6.05
N LEU A 34 0.62 -7.59 5.46
CA LEU A 34 0.50 -6.17 5.74
C LEU A 34 0.20 -5.90 7.21
N ASP A 35 -0.75 -6.63 7.80
CA ASP A 35 -1.13 -6.46 9.21
C ASP A 35 0.08 -6.63 10.14
N ARG A 36 0.87 -7.67 9.91
CA ARG A 36 2.11 -7.91 10.66
C ARG A 36 3.14 -6.82 10.45
N TRP A 37 3.31 -6.40 9.20
CA TRP A 37 4.26 -5.34 8.86
C TRP A 37 3.85 -4.02 9.51
N MET A 38 2.57 -3.62 9.42
CA MET A 38 2.08 -2.39 10.02
C MET A 38 2.20 -2.38 11.54
N ALA A 39 1.95 -3.52 12.19
CA ALA A 39 2.16 -3.66 13.63
C ALA A 39 3.64 -3.44 14.02
N ALA A 40 4.56 -4.05 13.30
CA ALA A 40 6.00 -3.90 13.54
C ALA A 40 6.47 -2.45 13.30
N GLU A 41 6.02 -1.82 12.21
CA GLU A 41 6.35 -0.43 11.89
C GLU A 41 5.79 0.55 12.94
N TYR A 42 4.55 0.34 13.38
CA TYR A 42 3.95 1.17 14.43
C TYR A 42 4.75 1.09 15.73
N GLN A 43 5.09 -0.12 16.17
CA GLN A 43 5.93 -0.32 17.37
C GLN A 43 7.31 0.32 17.22
N ALA A 44 7.96 0.17 16.06
CA ALA A 44 9.26 0.77 15.79
C ALA A 44 9.20 2.31 15.84
N ILE A 45 8.14 2.92 15.30
CA ILE A 45 7.93 4.36 15.35
C ILE A 45 7.73 4.82 16.81
N GLN A 46 6.91 4.09 17.59
CA GLN A 46 6.69 4.42 19.00
C GLN A 46 7.98 4.35 19.83
N ALA A 47 8.85 3.39 19.53
CA ALA A 47 10.09 3.18 20.27
C ALA A 47 11.24 4.13 19.88
N ARG A 48 11.32 4.52 18.58
CA ARG A 48 12.50 5.19 18.03
C ARG A 48 12.27 6.64 17.63
N CYS A 49 11.03 7.03 17.32
CA CYS A 49 10.76 8.39 16.90
C CYS A 49 10.41 9.29 18.08
N PRO A 50 10.90 10.54 18.09
CA PRO A 50 10.43 11.56 19.02
C PRO A 50 8.91 11.72 18.90
N GLU A 51 8.24 11.99 20.01
CA GLU A 51 6.78 12.05 20.07
C GLU A 51 6.17 12.98 19.01
N ALA A 52 6.76 14.15 18.83
CA ALA A 52 6.30 15.13 17.84
C ALA A 52 6.43 14.65 16.38
N ALA A 53 7.35 13.72 16.09
CA ALA A 53 7.57 13.18 14.74
C ALA A 53 6.75 11.91 14.44
N ARG A 54 6.19 11.25 15.45
CA ARG A 54 5.45 9.99 15.30
C ARG A 54 4.26 10.09 14.34
N PRO A 55 3.43 11.14 14.39
CA PRO A 55 2.29 11.25 13.48
C PRO A 55 2.69 11.32 12.01
N ALA A 56 3.74 12.08 11.69
CA ALA A 56 4.25 12.21 10.32
C ALA A 56 4.88 10.90 9.84
N ALA A 57 5.70 10.26 10.67
CA ALA A 57 6.32 8.97 10.35
C ALA A 57 5.27 7.87 10.15
N TRP A 58 4.22 7.84 10.97
CA TRP A 58 3.12 6.89 10.82
C TRP A 58 2.32 7.13 9.55
N ASN A 59 2.00 8.39 9.23
CA ASN A 59 1.32 8.72 7.99
C ASN A 59 2.13 8.32 6.74
N ASP A 60 3.45 8.45 6.78
CA ASP A 60 4.29 7.98 5.69
C ASP A 60 4.13 6.46 5.47
N ARG A 61 4.12 5.66 6.53
CA ARG A 61 3.88 4.21 6.46
C ARG A 61 2.47 3.86 5.99
N ARG A 62 1.46 4.57 6.49
CA ARG A 62 0.07 4.42 6.02
C ARG A 62 -0.05 4.72 4.53
N ALA A 63 0.57 5.79 4.06
CA ALA A 63 0.54 6.18 2.67
C ALA A 63 1.21 5.14 1.76
N GLN A 64 2.33 4.56 2.18
CA GLN A 64 2.98 3.46 1.48
C GLN A 64 2.08 2.22 1.42
N ALA A 65 1.46 1.82 2.53
CA ALA A 65 0.55 0.69 2.58
C ALA A 65 -0.68 0.88 1.69
N VAL A 66 -1.31 2.06 1.75
CA VAL A 66 -2.46 2.42 0.91
C VAL A 66 -2.06 2.38 -0.56
N THR A 67 -0.95 3.03 -0.94
CA THR A 67 -0.51 3.08 -2.34
C THR A 67 -0.20 1.70 -2.88
N PHE A 68 0.53 0.89 -2.12
CA PHE A 68 0.93 -0.45 -2.53
C PHE A 68 -0.27 -1.39 -2.74
N LEU A 69 -1.18 -1.47 -1.77
CA LEU A 69 -2.32 -2.37 -1.86
C LEU A 69 -3.44 -1.83 -2.74
N MET A 70 -3.73 -0.55 -2.65
CA MET A 70 -4.78 0.03 -3.47
C MET A 70 -4.46 0.03 -4.95
N HIS A 71 -3.18 0.13 -5.30
CA HIS A 71 -2.75 -0.03 -6.70
C HIS A 71 -3.14 -1.39 -7.25
N GLN A 72 -3.00 -2.44 -6.44
CA GLN A 72 -3.39 -3.80 -6.83
C GLN A 72 -4.91 -3.99 -6.91
N PHE A 73 -5.68 -3.34 -6.02
CA PHE A 73 -7.15 -3.46 -6.01
C PHE A 73 -7.84 -2.47 -6.95
N ALA A 74 -7.17 -1.39 -7.32
CA ALA A 74 -7.72 -0.39 -8.23
C ALA A 74 -7.63 -0.80 -9.70
N ASP A 75 -7.03 -1.94 -10.02
CA ASP A 75 -7.00 -2.47 -11.38
C ASP A 75 -8.44 -2.59 -11.91
N ALA A 76 -8.70 -1.94 -13.06
CA ALA A 76 -10.01 -1.95 -13.70
C ALA A 76 -10.48 -3.38 -14.06
N ASN A 77 -9.54 -4.31 -14.26
CA ASN A 77 -9.82 -5.71 -14.56
C ASN A 77 -10.15 -6.55 -13.32
N ALA A 78 -9.88 -6.03 -12.11
CA ALA A 78 -10.22 -6.74 -10.88
C ALA A 78 -11.74 -6.77 -10.68
N PRO A 79 -12.31 -7.93 -10.27
CA PRO A 79 -13.73 -8.03 -9.94
C PRO A 79 -14.15 -7.00 -8.88
N GLY A 80 -15.28 -6.33 -9.07
CA GLY A 80 -15.75 -5.29 -8.16
C GLY A 80 -15.95 -5.79 -6.72
N ALA A 81 -16.34 -7.04 -6.55
CA ALA A 81 -16.44 -7.68 -5.23
C ALA A 81 -15.07 -7.78 -4.54
N LEU A 82 -14.02 -8.15 -5.28
CA LEU A 82 -12.66 -8.25 -4.78
C LEU A 82 -12.10 -6.87 -4.39
N ARG A 83 -12.38 -5.84 -5.21
CA ARG A 83 -11.98 -4.46 -4.91
C ARG A 83 -12.63 -3.97 -3.61
N ARG A 84 -13.93 -4.19 -3.43
CA ARG A 84 -14.65 -3.83 -2.20
C ARG A 84 -14.14 -4.60 -0.98
N TYR A 85 -13.85 -5.88 -1.16
CA TYR A 85 -13.28 -6.72 -0.10
C TYR A 85 -11.92 -6.19 0.35
N GLY A 86 -11.00 -5.94 -0.59
CA GLY A 86 -9.67 -5.41 -0.32
C GLY A 86 -9.73 -4.06 0.39
N TRP A 87 -10.58 -3.15 -0.10
CA TRP A 87 -10.79 -1.84 0.53
C TRP A 87 -11.27 -1.95 1.97
N ARG A 88 -12.28 -2.78 2.21
CA ARG A 88 -12.84 -2.99 3.56
C ARG A 88 -11.81 -3.57 4.52
N THR A 89 -11.06 -4.55 4.06
CA THR A 89 -10.09 -5.27 4.91
C THR A 89 -8.88 -4.39 5.21
N LEU A 90 -8.41 -3.61 4.23
CA LEU A 90 -7.36 -2.61 4.46
C LEU A 90 -7.77 -1.58 5.53
N ARG A 91 -9.03 -1.15 5.51
CA ARG A 91 -9.58 -0.27 6.55
C ARG A 91 -9.57 -0.91 7.92
N GLY A 92 -9.89 -2.20 8.01
CA GLY A 92 -9.82 -2.95 9.25
C GLY A 92 -8.40 -2.99 9.83
N VAL A 93 -7.41 -3.22 8.99
CA VAL A 93 -6.00 -3.24 9.41
C VAL A 93 -5.51 -1.87 9.85
N LEU A 94 -5.68 -0.85 9.02
CA LEU A 94 -5.16 0.49 9.32
C LEU A 94 -5.97 1.21 10.41
N GLY A 95 -7.24 0.86 10.57
CA GLY A 95 -8.12 1.45 11.60
C GLY A 95 -7.78 1.04 13.03
N GLN A 96 -6.90 0.07 13.23
CA GLN A 96 -6.42 -0.34 14.56
C GLN A 96 -5.49 0.71 15.19
N TYR A 97 -4.98 1.64 14.39
CA TYR A 97 -3.96 2.60 14.81
C TYR A 97 -4.49 4.03 14.70
N PRO A 98 -4.06 4.94 15.61
CA PRO A 98 -4.42 6.34 15.54
C PRO A 98 -3.99 6.95 14.21
N ALA A 99 -4.91 7.66 13.56
CA ALA A 99 -4.64 8.36 12.31
C ALA A 99 -4.30 9.83 12.57
N ALA A 100 -3.25 10.31 11.92
CA ALA A 100 -2.97 11.73 11.83
C ALA A 100 -3.50 12.29 10.49
N PRO A 101 -3.72 13.60 10.37
CA PRO A 101 -4.13 14.20 9.10
C PRO A 101 -3.14 13.89 7.98
N PRO A 102 -3.61 13.62 6.74
CA PRO A 102 -2.74 13.22 5.63
C PRO A 102 -1.63 14.19 5.26
N TRP A 103 -1.83 15.47 5.53
CA TRP A 103 -0.82 16.52 5.29
C TRP A 103 0.36 16.48 6.28
N GLN A 104 0.26 15.72 7.36
CA GLN A 104 1.37 15.47 8.30
C GLN A 104 2.23 14.28 7.82
N ASN A 105 2.62 14.28 6.56
CA ASN A 105 3.55 13.30 6.03
C ASN A 105 5.00 13.75 6.25
N ALA A 106 5.86 12.80 6.60
CA ALA A 106 7.30 13.05 6.73
C ALA A 106 7.99 13.21 5.37
N GLY A 107 7.41 12.67 4.30
CA GLY A 107 8.02 12.63 2.97
C GLY A 107 7.40 13.62 1.97
N PRO A 108 8.18 14.01 0.95
CA PRO A 108 7.73 14.95 -0.09
C PRO A 108 6.83 14.31 -1.16
N ASN A 109 6.40 13.06 -1.00
CA ASN A 109 5.68 12.33 -2.03
C ASN A 109 4.21 12.75 -2.10
N LYS A 110 3.92 13.75 -2.94
CA LYS A 110 2.57 14.28 -3.15
C LYS A 110 1.56 13.23 -3.62
N LYS A 111 2.02 12.21 -4.37
CA LYS A 111 1.14 11.12 -4.83
C LYS A 111 0.66 10.26 -3.68
N GLN A 112 1.56 9.89 -2.78
CA GLN A 112 1.21 9.12 -1.60
C GLN A 112 0.30 9.90 -0.65
N THR A 113 0.56 11.18 -0.48
CA THR A 113 -0.31 12.06 0.32
C THR A 113 -1.71 12.16 -0.30
N GLY A 114 -1.81 12.31 -1.61
CA GLY A 114 -3.09 12.31 -2.33
C GLY A 114 -3.84 10.98 -2.21
N ALA A 115 -3.13 9.86 -2.34
CA ALA A 115 -3.70 8.53 -2.16
C ALA A 115 -4.25 8.32 -0.74
N LEU A 116 -3.49 8.74 0.27
CA LEU A 116 -3.90 8.67 1.67
C LEU A 116 -5.11 9.55 1.95
N LEU A 117 -5.15 10.76 1.37
CA LEU A 117 -6.30 11.66 1.49
C LEU A 117 -7.57 11.03 0.90
N LEU A 118 -7.50 10.47 -0.31
CA LEU A 118 -8.63 9.79 -0.93
C LEU A 118 -9.11 8.60 -0.11
N TYR A 119 -8.16 7.87 0.49
CA TYR A 119 -8.46 6.76 1.38
C TYR A 119 -9.15 7.21 2.67
N ASP A 120 -8.64 8.24 3.34
CA ASP A 120 -9.19 8.76 4.60
C ASP A 120 -10.59 9.39 4.39
N LEU A 121 -10.81 10.06 3.25
CA LEU A 121 -12.11 10.60 2.86
C LEU A 121 -13.11 9.56 2.33
N ARG A 122 -12.72 8.28 2.29
CA ARG A 122 -13.55 7.17 1.80
C ARG A 122 -13.99 7.30 0.33
N LEU A 123 -13.18 7.92 -0.49
CA LEU A 123 -13.46 8.18 -1.90
C LEU A 123 -12.91 7.06 -2.81
N GLN A 124 -13.34 5.82 -2.59
CA GLN A 124 -12.86 4.65 -3.34
C GLN A 124 -12.97 4.82 -4.85
N ARG A 125 -14.11 5.28 -5.36
CA ARG A 125 -14.30 5.45 -6.80
C ARG A 125 -13.35 6.48 -7.41
N LEU A 126 -13.12 7.58 -6.72
CA LEU A 126 -12.15 8.59 -7.16
C LEU A 126 -10.72 8.04 -7.14
N TYR A 127 -10.38 7.23 -6.14
CA TYR A 127 -9.11 6.55 -6.10
C TYR A 127 -8.94 5.62 -7.30
N GLU A 128 -9.93 4.78 -7.60
CA GLU A 128 -9.93 3.86 -8.74
C GLU A 128 -9.78 4.60 -10.07
N LEU A 129 -10.50 5.70 -10.27
CA LEU A 129 -10.38 6.55 -11.46
C LEU A 129 -8.98 7.17 -11.57
N TRP A 130 -8.43 7.65 -10.47
CA TRP A 130 -7.08 8.23 -10.46
C TRP A 130 -6.00 7.19 -10.76
N ALA A 131 -6.07 6.00 -10.16
CA ALA A 131 -5.11 4.92 -10.36
C ALA A 131 -5.14 4.38 -11.80
N ASN A 132 -6.30 4.36 -12.45
CA ASN A 132 -6.49 3.84 -13.80
C ASN A 132 -6.25 4.88 -14.92
N ARG A 133 -5.76 6.08 -14.60
CA ARG A 133 -5.41 7.05 -15.65
C ARG A 133 -4.29 6.50 -16.54
N PRO A 134 -4.34 6.77 -17.88
CA PRO A 134 -3.35 6.26 -18.84
C PRO A 134 -1.91 6.60 -18.48
N GLN A 135 -1.68 7.76 -17.86
CA GLN A 135 -0.36 8.21 -17.40
C GLN A 135 0.21 7.36 -16.25
N ASN A 136 -0.66 6.74 -15.44
CA ASN A 136 -0.24 5.86 -14.35
C ASN A 136 -0.05 4.41 -14.83
N ARG A 137 -0.74 3.99 -15.89
CA ARG A 137 -0.58 2.66 -16.51
C ARG A 137 0.72 2.49 -17.28
N ARG A 138 1.28 3.56 -17.85
CA ARG A 138 2.49 3.49 -18.69
C ARG A 138 3.79 3.16 -17.95
N ARG A 139 3.77 3.11 -16.63
CA ARG A 139 4.97 2.79 -15.82
C ARG A 139 5.15 1.30 -15.53
N GLU A 140 4.23 0.45 -15.96
CA GLU A 140 4.27 -1.00 -15.72
C GLU A 140 4.72 -1.80 -16.96
N LEU A 141 5.05 -1.14 -18.06
CA LEU A 141 5.64 -1.79 -19.22
C LEU A 141 7.16 -1.61 -19.18
N PRO A 142 7.92 -2.75 -19.29
CA PRO A 142 9.38 -2.72 -19.36
C PRO A 142 9.88 -1.95 -20.56
#